data_b2a467eaa80101d60faefa197721d096
#
_entry.id   b2a467eaa80101d60faefa197721d096
#
_cell.length_a   1.000
_cell.length_b   1.000
_cell.length_c   1.000
_cell.angle_alpha   90.00
_cell.angle_beta   90.00
_cell.angle_gamma   90.00
#
_symmetry.space_group_name_H-M   'P 1'
#
loop_
_entity.id
_entity.type
_entity.pdbx_description
1 polymer ?
#
loop_
_entity_poly.entity_id
_entity_poly.type
_entity_poly.pdbx_seq_one_letter_code
_entity_poly.pdbx_strand_id
1 'polypeptide(L)'
;MNILELSEQEIIRRNSLNELRAMGIDPYPAAEYVTNAFSTDIKAEFKDDEEPRQVSVASRIMSRRVMGKASFIELQDSKGRIQVYITRDDICPGEDKELYNAVFKRLLDLGDFIGIEGFVFRTQMGEISIHAKKLTVLAKSIKPLPIVKYKDGVAYDSFEDPELRYRQRYVDLVVNDGIKETFLKRATVVKTLRNVLDEAGYTEVETPILQSIAGGASARPFITHHNSLDIDLYLRIATELYLKRLIVGGFEGVYEIGKNFRNEGMDKTHNPEFTCMELYVQYKDYNWMMNFTEKLLERICIAVNGCTESVVDGKTISFKAPYRRLPILDAIKEKTGYDLNGKSEEEIRQVCKELKMEEIDETMGKGKLIDEIFGEFCEGTYIQPTFITDYPVEMSPLTKMHRSKPGLTERFELMVNGKELANAYSELNDPLDQEERFKEQMRLADKGDDEAMIIDQDFLRALQYGMPPTSGIGIGIDRLVMLMTGQTTIQEVLFFPQMRPEKVVKKDAAAKYMELGIAEDWVPVIQKAGYNTVADMKDVNPQKLHQDICGINKKYKLELTNPSVNDVTEWIQKI
;
A
#
# COMPACT_ATOMS: atom_id res chain seq x y z
N MET A 1 -28.24 -13.20 3.40
CA MET A 1 -27.08 -13.64 2.60
C MET A 1 -27.45 -14.97 1.96
N ASN A 2 -27.38 -15.07 0.64
CA ASN A 2 -27.80 -16.27 -0.09
C ASN A 2 -26.77 -17.39 0.18
N ILE A 3 -27.22 -18.57 0.62
CA ILE A 3 -26.37 -19.72 0.93
C ILE A 3 -25.52 -20.16 -0.26
N LEU A 4 -26.02 -19.92 -1.48
CA LEU A 4 -25.31 -20.22 -2.73
C LEU A 4 -24.07 -19.33 -2.97
N GLU A 5 -23.94 -18.19 -2.28
CA GLU A 5 -22.76 -17.33 -2.36
C GLU A 5 -21.61 -17.83 -1.46
N LEU A 6 -21.91 -18.74 -0.53
CA LEU A 6 -20.94 -19.27 0.43
C LEU A 6 -20.23 -20.51 -0.12
N SER A 7 -18.99 -20.69 0.31
CA SER A 7 -18.28 -21.95 0.17
C SER A 7 -18.77 -22.97 1.21
N GLU A 8 -18.51 -24.24 0.97
CA GLU A 8 -18.87 -25.30 1.92
C GLU A 8 -18.24 -25.07 3.31
N GLN A 9 -16.99 -24.63 3.34
CA GLN A 9 -16.29 -24.32 4.59
C GLN A 9 -16.93 -23.14 5.33
N GLU A 10 -17.40 -22.12 4.61
CA GLU A 10 -18.12 -21.00 5.23
C GLU A 10 -19.46 -21.45 5.84
N ILE A 11 -20.17 -22.40 5.20
CA ILE A 11 -21.42 -22.96 5.75
C ILE A 11 -21.12 -23.75 7.03
N ILE A 12 -20.11 -24.63 7.00
CA ILE A 12 -19.71 -25.43 8.18
C ILE A 12 -19.35 -24.51 9.35
N ARG A 13 -18.54 -23.48 9.11
CA ARG A 13 -18.11 -22.53 10.15
C ARG A 13 -19.26 -21.70 10.72
N ARG A 14 -20.25 -21.34 9.91
CA ARG A 14 -21.47 -20.68 10.37
C ARG A 14 -22.34 -21.60 11.23
N ASN A 15 -22.41 -22.87 10.88
CA ASN A 15 -23.10 -23.87 11.71
C ASN A 15 -22.37 -24.06 13.06
N SER A 16 -21.03 -24.14 13.04
CA SER A 16 -20.22 -24.19 14.27
C SER A 16 -20.42 -22.93 15.14
N LEU A 17 -20.51 -21.75 14.52
CA LEU A 17 -20.84 -20.50 15.22
C LEU A 17 -22.18 -20.56 15.93
N ASN A 18 -23.22 -21.07 15.26
CA ASN A 18 -24.55 -21.20 15.83
C ASN A 18 -24.59 -22.23 16.97
N GLU A 19 -23.84 -23.32 16.83
CA GLU A 19 -23.72 -24.34 17.87
C GLU A 19 -22.99 -23.81 19.11
N LEU A 20 -21.92 -23.05 18.97
CA LEU A 20 -21.26 -22.36 20.10
C LEU A 20 -22.25 -21.49 20.89
N ARG A 21 -23.07 -20.71 20.18
CA ARG A 21 -24.11 -19.88 20.80
C ARG A 21 -25.19 -20.72 21.53
N ALA A 22 -25.60 -21.83 20.93
CA ALA A 22 -26.56 -22.74 21.53
C ALA A 22 -26.01 -23.39 22.82
N MET A 23 -24.68 -23.58 22.91
CA MET A 23 -23.99 -24.05 24.11
C MET A 23 -23.79 -22.95 25.17
N GLY A 24 -24.26 -21.72 24.93
CA GLY A 24 -24.08 -20.59 25.84
C GLY A 24 -22.67 -19.96 25.80
N ILE A 25 -21.87 -20.31 24.81
CA ILE A 25 -20.54 -19.73 24.59
C ILE A 25 -20.68 -18.54 23.65
N ASP A 26 -20.30 -17.34 24.13
CA ASP A 26 -20.20 -16.17 23.26
C ASP A 26 -18.95 -16.30 22.36
N PRO A 27 -19.12 -16.42 21.03
CA PRO A 27 -18.00 -16.57 20.13
C PRO A 27 -17.31 -15.24 19.80
N TYR A 28 -17.79 -14.11 20.32
CA TYR A 28 -17.25 -12.75 20.15
C TYR A 28 -17.39 -11.93 21.44
N PRO A 29 -16.79 -12.37 22.56
CA PRO A 29 -16.95 -11.68 23.84
C PRO A 29 -16.38 -10.25 23.77
N ALA A 30 -17.10 -9.31 24.36
CA ALA A 30 -16.66 -7.92 24.48
C ALA A 30 -15.73 -7.68 25.68
N ALA A 31 -15.64 -8.65 26.61
CA ALA A 31 -14.82 -8.51 27.79
C ALA A 31 -13.32 -8.50 27.46
N GLU A 32 -12.55 -7.71 28.21
CA GLU A 32 -11.11 -7.73 28.15
C GLU A 32 -10.56 -9.13 28.45
N TYR A 33 -9.61 -9.59 27.64
CA TYR A 33 -8.82 -10.77 27.92
C TYR A 33 -7.39 -10.36 28.24
N VAL A 34 -6.98 -10.49 29.50
CA VAL A 34 -5.68 -10.03 29.97
C VAL A 34 -4.59 -11.01 29.54
N THR A 35 -3.61 -10.49 28.79
CA THR A 35 -2.40 -11.21 28.39
C THR A 35 -1.19 -10.69 29.17
N ASN A 36 -0.21 -11.56 29.47
CA ASN A 36 1.00 -11.20 30.18
C ASN A 36 2.30 -11.59 29.45
N ALA A 37 2.19 -12.19 28.26
CA ALA A 37 3.35 -12.64 27.50
C ALA A 37 3.03 -12.72 25.99
N PHE A 38 4.10 -12.62 25.17
CA PHE A 38 4.07 -12.88 23.73
C PHE A 38 4.92 -14.10 23.37
N SER A 39 4.63 -14.72 22.24
CA SER A 39 5.31 -15.94 21.75
C SER A 39 6.84 -15.85 21.73
N THR A 40 7.37 -14.73 21.22
CA THR A 40 8.82 -14.51 21.11
C THR A 40 9.46 -14.29 22.48
N ASP A 41 8.80 -13.55 23.36
CA ASP A 41 9.31 -13.26 24.72
C ASP A 41 9.36 -14.56 25.55
N ILE A 42 8.31 -15.39 25.43
CA ILE A 42 8.28 -16.71 26.07
C ILE A 42 9.46 -17.57 25.62
N LYS A 43 9.74 -17.63 24.30
CA LYS A 43 10.84 -18.43 23.77
C LYS A 43 12.22 -17.89 24.18
N ALA A 44 12.38 -16.55 24.19
CA ALA A 44 13.65 -15.91 24.53
C ALA A 44 13.99 -15.98 26.02
N GLU A 45 13.00 -15.94 26.91
CA GLU A 45 13.17 -15.89 28.35
C GLU A 45 13.10 -17.28 29.02
N PHE A 46 12.83 -18.35 28.24
CA PHE A 46 12.69 -19.70 28.78
C PHE A 46 14.01 -20.25 29.34
N LYS A 47 13.94 -20.86 30.54
CA LYS A 47 15.05 -21.58 31.20
C LYS A 47 14.55 -22.93 31.72
N ASP A 48 15.31 -23.98 31.47
CA ASP A 48 14.92 -25.34 31.82
C ASP A 48 14.98 -25.60 33.36
N ASP A 49 15.81 -24.86 34.09
CA ASP A 49 16.10 -25.09 35.52
C ASP A 49 15.27 -24.17 36.44
N GLU A 50 14.33 -23.38 35.91
CA GLU A 50 13.46 -22.49 36.68
C GLU A 50 12.04 -23.08 36.83
N GLU A 51 11.30 -22.62 37.85
CA GLU A 51 9.89 -22.98 38.00
C GLU A 51 9.10 -22.59 36.73
N PRO A 52 8.16 -23.43 36.28
CA PRO A 52 7.38 -23.18 35.06
C PRO A 52 6.64 -21.84 35.11
N ARG A 53 7.03 -20.92 34.22
CA ARG A 53 6.41 -19.59 34.10
C ARG A 53 4.92 -19.74 33.75
N GLN A 54 4.05 -19.14 34.57
CA GLN A 54 2.61 -19.05 34.26
C GLN A 54 2.36 -17.94 33.22
N VAL A 55 1.61 -18.26 32.19
CA VAL A 55 1.32 -17.33 31.07
C VAL A 55 -0.16 -17.32 30.74
N SER A 56 -0.60 -16.14 30.29
CA SER A 56 -1.89 -15.92 29.66
C SER A 56 -1.63 -15.28 28.30
N VAL A 57 -2.01 -15.96 27.22
CA VAL A 57 -1.81 -15.52 25.83
C VAL A 57 -3.12 -15.54 25.06
N ALA A 58 -3.28 -14.61 24.12
CA ALA A 58 -4.41 -14.57 23.20
C ALA A 58 -3.89 -14.51 21.78
N SER A 59 -4.32 -15.45 20.92
CA SER A 59 -3.68 -15.62 19.61
C SER A 59 -4.59 -16.39 18.63
N ARG A 60 -4.22 -16.33 17.35
CA ARG A 60 -4.91 -17.01 16.26
C ARG A 60 -4.40 -18.45 16.09
N ILE A 61 -5.30 -19.39 15.92
CA ILE A 61 -4.96 -20.79 15.61
C ILE A 61 -4.50 -20.88 14.16
N MET A 62 -3.23 -21.28 13.95
CA MET A 62 -2.64 -21.44 12.61
C MET A 62 -2.50 -22.89 12.18
N SER A 63 -2.26 -23.79 13.13
CA SER A 63 -2.27 -25.24 12.88
C SER A 63 -2.88 -26.02 14.04
N ARG A 64 -3.37 -27.22 13.76
CA ARG A 64 -3.97 -28.08 14.78
C ARG A 64 -3.72 -29.56 14.47
N ARG A 65 -3.16 -30.28 15.45
CA ARG A 65 -2.95 -31.70 15.37
C ARG A 65 -3.59 -32.39 16.58
N VAL A 66 -4.68 -33.10 16.33
CA VAL A 66 -5.44 -33.83 17.36
C VAL A 66 -4.97 -35.28 17.46
N MET A 67 -4.61 -35.73 18.68
CA MET A 67 -4.13 -37.08 18.99
C MET A 67 -4.94 -37.65 20.18
N GLY A 68 -6.19 -38.00 19.92
CA GLY A 68 -7.06 -38.57 20.94
C GLY A 68 -7.44 -37.58 22.05
N LYS A 69 -6.89 -37.79 23.27
CA LYS A 69 -7.12 -36.94 24.45
C LYS A 69 -6.11 -35.77 24.57
N ALA A 70 -5.12 -35.75 23.71
CA ALA A 70 -4.10 -34.70 23.66
C ALA A 70 -4.06 -34.08 22.27
N SER A 71 -3.59 -32.83 22.18
CA SER A 71 -3.50 -32.09 20.93
C SER A 71 -2.36 -31.10 21.00
N PHE A 72 -1.80 -30.79 19.84
CA PHE A 72 -0.93 -29.65 19.64
C PHE A 72 -1.57 -28.66 18.69
N ILE A 73 -1.47 -27.39 19.01
CA ILE A 73 -1.84 -26.30 18.13
C ILE A 73 -0.66 -25.32 18.03
N GLU A 74 -0.62 -24.59 16.95
CA GLU A 74 0.27 -23.44 16.80
C GLU A 74 -0.57 -22.17 16.85
N LEU A 75 -0.20 -21.27 17.74
CA LEU A 75 -0.83 -19.96 17.91
C LEU A 75 0.09 -18.87 17.34
N GLN A 76 -0.49 -17.94 16.59
CA GLN A 76 0.19 -16.77 16.06
C GLN A 76 -0.32 -15.51 16.74
N ASP A 77 0.56 -14.81 17.44
CA ASP A 77 0.31 -13.49 18.01
C ASP A 77 0.90 -12.35 17.17
N SER A 78 1.01 -11.15 17.74
CA SER A 78 1.56 -9.98 17.04
C SER A 78 3.06 -10.04 16.82
N LYS A 79 3.81 -10.88 17.55
CA LYS A 79 5.28 -10.98 17.49
C LYS A 79 5.77 -12.25 16.80
N GLY A 80 5.00 -13.35 16.84
CA GLY A 80 5.44 -14.60 16.25
C GLY A 80 4.48 -15.75 16.49
N ARG A 81 5.02 -16.97 16.57
CA ARG A 81 4.26 -18.20 16.75
C ARG A 81 4.78 -19.01 17.94
N ILE A 82 3.87 -19.70 18.63
CA ILE A 82 4.18 -20.60 19.72
C ILE A 82 3.31 -21.84 19.68
N GLN A 83 3.91 -22.97 20.00
CA GLN A 83 3.18 -24.24 20.16
C GLN A 83 2.46 -24.27 21.49
N VAL A 84 1.24 -24.81 21.51
CA VAL A 84 0.46 -25.08 22.71
C VAL A 84 0.08 -26.55 22.77
N TYR A 85 0.36 -27.18 23.87
CA TYR A 85 -0.06 -28.53 24.21
C TYR A 85 -1.35 -28.46 25.01
N ILE A 86 -2.39 -29.14 24.54
CA ILE A 86 -3.72 -29.15 25.15
C ILE A 86 -4.11 -30.58 25.46
N THR A 87 -4.39 -30.90 26.69
CA THR A 87 -5.02 -32.18 27.06
C THR A 87 -6.47 -31.98 27.48
N ARG A 88 -7.28 -32.96 27.19
CA ARG A 88 -8.72 -32.97 27.55
C ARG A 88 -8.90 -32.77 29.05
N ASP A 89 -8.11 -33.51 29.84
CA ASP A 89 -8.31 -33.59 31.28
C ASP A 89 -7.75 -32.37 32.02
N ASP A 90 -6.78 -31.65 31.39
CA ASP A 90 -6.26 -30.39 31.94
C ASP A 90 -7.23 -29.23 31.74
N ILE A 91 -7.79 -29.05 30.53
CA ILE A 91 -8.72 -27.94 30.25
C ILE A 91 -10.15 -28.24 30.70
N CYS A 92 -10.44 -29.52 31.02
CA CYS A 92 -11.71 -29.99 31.53
C CYS A 92 -11.47 -30.89 32.77
N PRO A 93 -11.11 -30.32 33.94
CA PRO A 93 -10.76 -31.12 35.14
C PRO A 93 -11.97 -31.88 35.73
N GLY A 94 -13.21 -31.43 35.47
CA GLY A 94 -14.45 -32.08 35.93
C GLY A 94 -14.88 -33.26 35.07
N GLU A 95 -16.10 -33.78 35.32
CA GLU A 95 -16.72 -34.85 34.52
C GLU A 95 -17.12 -34.39 33.12
N ASP A 96 -17.52 -33.11 32.99
CA ASP A 96 -17.84 -32.50 31.72
C ASP A 96 -16.57 -32.31 30.87
N LYS A 97 -16.58 -32.92 29.68
CA LYS A 97 -15.48 -32.85 28.71
C LYS A 97 -15.90 -32.13 27.42
N GLU A 98 -16.98 -31.36 27.45
CA GLU A 98 -17.58 -30.73 26.29
C GLU A 98 -16.68 -29.65 25.68
N LEU A 99 -15.98 -28.86 26.50
CA LEU A 99 -15.02 -27.85 26.02
C LEU A 99 -13.94 -28.46 25.14
N TYR A 100 -13.43 -29.64 25.47
CA TYR A 100 -12.45 -30.32 24.63
C TYR A 100 -13.07 -31.07 23.47
N ASN A 101 -14.08 -31.93 23.74
CA ASN A 101 -14.62 -32.86 22.75
C ASN A 101 -15.48 -32.16 21.67
N ALA A 102 -16.32 -31.20 22.06
CA ALA A 102 -17.16 -30.44 21.16
C ALA A 102 -16.46 -29.13 20.73
N VAL A 103 -16.19 -28.21 21.65
CA VAL A 103 -15.72 -26.87 21.30
C VAL A 103 -14.36 -26.94 20.61
N PHE A 104 -13.34 -27.45 21.29
CA PHE A 104 -11.97 -27.44 20.73
C PHE A 104 -11.81 -28.34 19.50
N LYS A 105 -12.31 -29.58 19.55
CA LYS A 105 -12.09 -30.52 18.45
C LYS A 105 -12.95 -30.29 17.22
N ARG A 106 -14.20 -29.85 17.38
CA ARG A 106 -15.19 -29.83 16.31
C ARG A 106 -15.59 -28.42 15.89
N LEU A 107 -15.80 -27.52 16.85
CA LEU A 107 -16.37 -26.19 16.59
C LEU A 107 -15.34 -25.10 16.33
N LEU A 108 -14.11 -25.25 16.86
CA LEU A 108 -13.01 -24.35 16.53
C LEU A 108 -12.31 -24.77 15.25
N ASP A 109 -11.88 -23.76 14.48
CA ASP A 109 -11.21 -23.91 13.20
C ASP A 109 -9.88 -23.14 13.14
N LEU A 110 -9.08 -23.43 12.12
CA LEU A 110 -7.92 -22.60 11.80
C LEU A 110 -8.40 -21.18 11.47
N GLY A 111 -7.75 -20.19 12.07
CA GLY A 111 -8.13 -18.79 11.96
C GLY A 111 -8.91 -18.25 13.16
N ASP A 112 -9.47 -19.09 14.02
CA ASP A 112 -10.13 -18.66 15.24
C ASP A 112 -9.15 -18.06 16.24
N PHE A 113 -9.59 -17.09 17.04
CA PHE A 113 -8.82 -16.55 18.16
C PHE A 113 -9.25 -17.22 19.45
N ILE A 114 -8.26 -17.64 20.23
CA ILE A 114 -8.47 -18.21 21.56
C ILE A 114 -7.51 -17.58 22.57
N GLY A 115 -7.96 -17.55 23.81
CA GLY A 115 -7.13 -17.29 24.97
C GLY A 115 -6.68 -18.60 25.63
N ILE A 116 -5.44 -18.68 26.03
CA ILE A 116 -4.85 -19.81 26.74
C ILE A 116 -4.19 -19.32 28.02
N GLU A 117 -4.59 -19.89 29.13
CA GLU A 117 -3.88 -19.77 30.40
C GLU A 117 -3.18 -21.10 30.70
N GLY A 118 -1.94 -21.08 31.14
CA GLY A 118 -1.16 -22.27 31.41
C GLY A 118 0.30 -21.96 31.80
N PHE A 119 1.18 -22.92 31.63
CA PHE A 119 2.59 -22.74 31.95
C PHE A 119 3.50 -23.13 30.80
N VAL A 120 4.70 -22.52 30.78
CA VAL A 120 5.70 -22.78 29.74
C VAL A 120 6.50 -24.02 30.11
N PHE A 121 6.78 -24.87 29.12
CA PHE A 121 7.57 -26.08 29.27
C PHE A 121 8.31 -26.42 27.99
N ARG A 122 9.30 -27.29 28.07
CA ARG A 122 9.95 -27.86 26.90
C ARG A 122 9.38 -29.25 26.62
N THR A 123 8.98 -29.49 25.40
CA THR A 123 8.53 -30.83 24.95
C THR A 123 9.69 -31.81 24.87
N GLN A 124 9.40 -33.12 24.83
CA GLN A 124 10.43 -34.16 24.62
C GLN A 124 11.22 -33.98 23.31
N MET A 125 10.64 -33.31 22.31
CA MET A 125 11.31 -33.00 21.03
C MET A 125 12.10 -31.68 21.08
N GLY A 126 12.18 -31.02 22.24
CA GLY A 126 12.93 -29.80 22.45
C GLY A 126 12.18 -28.48 22.16
N GLU A 127 10.92 -28.51 21.69
CA GLU A 127 10.16 -27.29 21.38
C GLU A 127 9.63 -26.63 22.66
N ILE A 128 9.87 -25.32 22.80
CA ILE A 128 9.29 -24.52 23.88
C ILE A 128 7.82 -24.29 23.60
N SER A 129 6.97 -24.70 24.53
CA SER A 129 5.52 -24.78 24.35
C SER A 129 4.79 -24.30 25.60
N ILE A 130 3.49 -23.99 25.46
CA ILE A 130 2.59 -23.71 26.57
C ILE A 130 1.76 -24.96 26.84
N HIS A 131 1.76 -25.43 28.10
CA HIS A 131 0.83 -26.46 28.55
C HIS A 131 -0.45 -25.77 29.03
N ALA A 132 -1.53 -25.91 28.25
CA ALA A 132 -2.79 -25.24 28.53
C ALA A 132 -3.50 -25.81 29.74
N LYS A 133 -3.99 -24.95 30.61
CA LYS A 133 -4.87 -25.28 31.76
C LYS A 133 -6.28 -24.73 31.56
N LYS A 134 -6.41 -23.65 30.78
CA LYS A 134 -7.71 -23.05 30.44
C LYS A 134 -7.71 -22.60 29.00
N LEU A 135 -8.85 -22.73 28.35
CA LEU A 135 -9.12 -22.28 26.99
C LEU A 135 -10.37 -21.42 26.98
N THR A 136 -10.28 -20.25 26.33
CA THR A 136 -11.38 -19.30 26.15
C THR A 136 -11.52 -18.98 24.66
N VAL A 137 -12.74 -19.02 24.13
CA VAL A 137 -13.02 -18.58 22.76
C VAL A 137 -13.09 -17.06 22.74
N LEU A 138 -12.36 -16.43 21.82
CA LEU A 138 -12.28 -14.96 21.71
C LEU A 138 -12.86 -14.43 20.40
N ALA A 139 -12.63 -15.12 19.27
CA ALA A 139 -13.28 -14.76 18.02
C ALA A 139 -13.36 -15.96 17.06
N LYS A 140 -14.55 -16.22 16.54
CA LYS A 140 -14.80 -17.24 15.52
C LYS A 140 -14.54 -16.72 14.12
N SER A 141 -13.65 -17.36 13.37
CA SER A 141 -13.44 -17.08 11.95
C SER A 141 -14.48 -17.81 11.10
N ILE A 142 -15.31 -17.08 10.40
CA ILE A 142 -16.35 -17.66 9.51
C ILE A 142 -15.89 -17.81 8.05
N LYS A 143 -14.72 -17.26 7.70
CA LYS A 143 -14.03 -17.52 6.42
C LYS A 143 -12.79 -18.37 6.65
N PRO A 144 -12.52 -19.39 5.83
CA PRO A 144 -11.27 -20.15 5.93
C PRO A 144 -10.09 -19.25 5.50
N LEU A 145 -8.96 -19.36 6.23
CA LEU A 145 -7.71 -18.76 5.77
C LEU A 145 -7.13 -19.60 4.62
N PRO A 146 -6.57 -18.97 3.58
CA PRO A 146 -5.81 -19.66 2.53
C PRO A 146 -4.44 -20.05 3.08
N ILE A 147 -4.40 -21.16 3.83
CA ILE A 147 -3.16 -21.71 4.38
C ILE A 147 -2.59 -22.69 3.37
N VAL A 148 -1.33 -22.50 3.01
CA VAL A 148 -0.62 -23.35 2.06
C VAL A 148 -0.62 -24.80 2.53
N LYS A 149 -1.06 -25.70 1.67
CA LYS A 149 -1.02 -27.14 1.87
C LYS A 149 -0.03 -27.75 0.89
N TYR A 150 0.78 -28.65 1.36
CA TYR A 150 1.70 -29.39 0.50
C TYR A 150 1.17 -30.81 0.27
N LYS A 151 1.09 -31.21 -0.99
CA LYS A 151 0.80 -32.59 -1.40
C LYS A 151 1.79 -32.97 -2.48
N ASP A 152 2.51 -34.06 -2.27
CA ASP A 152 3.54 -34.57 -3.20
C ASP A 152 4.58 -33.51 -3.60
N GLY A 153 4.96 -32.62 -2.67
CA GLY A 153 5.91 -31.53 -2.88
C GLY A 153 5.36 -30.30 -3.62
N VAL A 154 4.08 -30.33 -4.00
CA VAL A 154 3.40 -29.20 -4.65
C VAL A 154 2.61 -28.40 -3.61
N ALA A 155 2.78 -27.07 -3.63
CA ALA A 155 2.01 -26.16 -2.81
C ALA A 155 0.61 -25.95 -3.42
N TYR A 156 -0.41 -26.01 -2.58
CA TYR A 156 -1.81 -25.72 -2.92
C TYR A 156 -2.33 -24.63 -1.99
N ASP A 157 -3.30 -23.86 -2.47
CA ASP A 157 -3.94 -22.78 -1.71
C ASP A 157 -2.96 -21.65 -1.29
N SER A 158 -1.85 -21.46 -2.03
CA SER A 158 -0.94 -20.33 -1.78
C SER A 158 -1.65 -19.00 -2.08
N PHE A 159 -1.48 -18.02 -1.19
CA PHE A 159 -2.04 -16.67 -1.34
C PHE A 159 -0.96 -15.75 -1.95
N GLU A 160 -0.59 -16.02 -3.22
CA GLU A 160 0.54 -15.39 -3.91
C GLU A 160 0.13 -14.40 -4.99
N ASP A 161 -1.11 -14.46 -5.48
CA ASP A 161 -1.60 -13.53 -6.50
C ASP A 161 -1.53 -12.08 -5.99
N PRO A 162 -0.77 -11.19 -6.65
CA PRO A 162 -0.56 -9.83 -6.17
C PRO A 162 -1.86 -9.03 -6.06
N GLU A 163 -2.80 -9.20 -6.99
CA GLU A 163 -4.07 -8.48 -6.95
C GLU A 163 -4.90 -8.89 -5.73
N LEU A 164 -4.99 -10.19 -5.44
CA LEU A 164 -5.69 -10.69 -4.24
C LEU A 164 -5.00 -10.25 -2.96
N ARG A 165 -3.66 -10.29 -2.90
CA ARG A 165 -2.87 -9.83 -1.74
C ARG A 165 -3.15 -8.36 -1.44
N TYR A 166 -3.16 -7.51 -2.44
CA TYR A 166 -3.40 -6.07 -2.25
C TYR A 166 -4.85 -5.77 -1.86
N ARG A 167 -5.83 -6.46 -2.45
CA ARG A 167 -7.25 -6.31 -2.09
C ARG A 167 -7.58 -6.85 -0.71
N GLN A 168 -6.92 -7.93 -0.29
CA GLN A 168 -7.13 -8.61 0.99
C GLN A 168 -5.86 -8.55 1.85
N ARG A 169 -5.28 -7.37 2.00
CA ARG A 169 -4.05 -7.16 2.77
C ARG A 169 -4.12 -7.72 4.20
N TYR A 170 -5.31 -7.70 4.80
CA TYR A 170 -5.55 -8.30 6.11
C TYR A 170 -5.39 -9.83 6.13
N VAL A 171 -5.57 -10.50 5.01
CA VAL A 171 -5.25 -11.93 4.85
C VAL A 171 -3.76 -12.11 4.59
N ASP A 172 -3.21 -11.33 3.65
CA ASP A 172 -1.78 -11.29 3.30
C ASP A 172 -0.88 -11.15 4.54
N LEU A 173 -1.22 -10.22 5.44
CA LEU A 173 -0.53 -10.00 6.73
C LEU A 173 -0.57 -11.20 7.68
N VAL A 174 -1.55 -12.09 7.53
CA VAL A 174 -1.70 -13.29 8.39
C VAL A 174 -0.94 -14.48 7.83
N VAL A 175 -1.02 -14.69 6.51
CA VAL A 175 -0.59 -15.96 5.89
C VAL A 175 0.79 -15.89 5.22
N ASN A 176 1.24 -14.69 4.84
CA ASN A 176 2.53 -14.49 4.18
C ASN A 176 3.56 -13.88 5.16
N ASP A 177 4.65 -14.59 5.35
CA ASP A 177 5.74 -14.11 6.21
C ASP A 177 6.45 -12.89 5.57
N GLY A 178 6.99 -12.00 6.41
CA GLY A 178 7.75 -10.82 5.98
C GLY A 178 6.90 -9.59 5.59
N ILE A 179 5.62 -9.77 5.22
CA ILE A 179 4.75 -8.64 4.82
C ILE A 179 4.61 -7.63 5.96
N LYS A 180 4.35 -8.09 7.17
CA LYS A 180 4.23 -7.23 8.36
C LYS A 180 5.52 -6.45 8.63
N GLU A 181 6.68 -7.07 8.40
CA GLU A 181 7.99 -6.44 8.60
C GLU A 181 8.18 -5.21 7.70
N THR A 182 7.76 -5.27 6.43
CA THR A 182 7.78 -4.14 5.50
C THR A 182 7.06 -2.91 6.10
N PHE A 183 5.88 -3.13 6.69
CA PHE A 183 5.12 -2.03 7.31
C PHE A 183 5.69 -1.54 8.64
N LEU A 184 6.33 -2.42 9.42
CA LEU A 184 7.07 -2.01 10.62
C LEU A 184 8.31 -1.18 10.25
N LYS A 185 9.02 -1.54 9.18
CA LYS A 185 10.12 -0.75 8.61
C LYS A 185 9.60 0.60 8.10
N ARG A 186 8.44 0.65 7.43
CA ARG A 186 7.80 1.92 7.04
C ARG A 186 7.56 2.83 8.25
N ALA A 187 7.03 2.28 9.33
CA ALA A 187 6.83 3.05 10.57
C ALA A 187 8.15 3.56 11.15
N THR A 188 9.23 2.76 11.06
CA THR A 188 10.57 3.15 11.48
C THR A 188 11.13 4.28 10.61
N VAL A 189 10.93 4.25 9.29
CA VAL A 189 11.30 5.36 8.37
C VAL A 189 10.66 6.66 8.81
N VAL A 190 9.33 6.69 8.97
CA VAL A 190 8.58 7.89 9.35
C VAL A 190 8.99 8.39 10.74
N LYS A 191 9.14 7.49 11.72
CA LYS A 191 9.58 7.83 13.07
C LYS A 191 10.99 8.45 13.07
N THR A 192 11.92 7.85 12.34
CA THR A 192 13.30 8.35 12.27
C THR A 192 13.37 9.71 11.59
N LEU A 193 12.58 9.89 10.53
CA LEU A 193 12.46 11.18 9.83
C LEU A 193 11.97 12.27 10.80
N ARG A 194 10.87 12.05 11.54
CA ARG A 194 10.39 12.99 12.56
C ARG A 194 11.46 13.29 13.59
N ASN A 195 12.12 12.28 14.15
CA ASN A 195 13.15 12.47 15.16
C ASN A 195 14.28 13.39 14.66
N VAL A 196 14.73 13.22 13.40
CA VAL A 196 15.79 14.06 12.81
C VAL A 196 15.33 15.51 12.66
N LEU A 197 14.09 15.73 12.22
CA LEU A 197 13.54 17.07 12.02
C LEU A 197 13.26 17.78 13.35
N ASP A 198 12.76 17.06 14.34
CA ASP A 198 12.51 17.57 15.70
C ASP A 198 13.83 17.91 16.42
N GLU A 199 14.87 17.07 16.29
CA GLU A 199 16.21 17.32 16.81
C GLU A 199 16.87 18.56 16.16
N ALA A 200 16.51 18.86 14.90
CA ALA A 200 16.94 20.06 14.20
C ALA A 200 16.16 21.32 14.62
N GLY A 201 15.11 21.17 15.45
CA GLY A 201 14.29 22.27 15.96
C GLY A 201 13.17 22.71 15.00
N TYR A 202 12.83 21.90 13.98
CA TYR A 202 11.76 22.22 13.03
C TYR A 202 10.39 21.79 13.56
N THR A 203 9.37 22.52 13.14
CA THR A 203 7.99 22.32 13.63
C THR A 203 7.18 21.49 12.64
N GLU A 204 6.61 20.36 13.08
CA GLU A 204 5.59 19.63 12.30
C GLU A 204 4.29 20.44 12.28
N VAL A 205 3.72 20.60 11.11
CA VAL A 205 2.48 21.37 10.91
C VAL A 205 1.51 20.58 10.02
N GLU A 206 0.25 21.02 10.06
CA GLU A 206 -0.81 20.50 9.17
C GLU A 206 -1.39 21.66 8.37
N THR A 207 -1.49 21.49 7.07
CA THR A 207 -2.07 22.47 6.15
C THR A 207 -3.29 21.87 5.44
N PRO A 208 -4.18 22.71 4.83
CA PRO A 208 -5.42 22.22 4.26
C PRO A 208 -5.22 21.17 3.15
N ILE A 209 -5.95 20.06 3.26
CA ILE A 209 -6.08 19.07 2.18
C ILE A 209 -7.06 19.57 1.11
N LEU A 210 -8.18 20.19 1.53
CA LEU A 210 -9.14 20.82 0.64
C LEU A 210 -8.69 22.26 0.38
N GLN A 211 -8.41 22.58 -0.87
CA GLN A 211 -7.88 23.87 -1.29
C GLN A 211 -8.81 24.53 -2.31
N SER A 212 -8.88 25.84 -2.30
CA SER A 212 -9.64 26.61 -3.30
C SER A 212 -8.93 26.68 -4.65
N ILE A 213 -7.61 26.48 -4.67
CA ILE A 213 -6.75 26.50 -5.85
C ILE A 213 -5.75 25.33 -5.71
N ALA A 214 -5.60 24.51 -6.75
CA ALA A 214 -4.55 23.54 -6.81
C ALA A 214 -3.23 24.22 -7.23
N GLY A 215 -2.17 24.10 -6.45
CA GLY A 215 -0.89 24.74 -6.73
C GLY A 215 0.28 24.06 -6.00
N GLY A 216 1.51 24.51 -6.29
CA GLY A 216 2.75 23.99 -5.69
C GLY A 216 3.36 22.80 -6.45
N ALA A 217 2.74 22.32 -7.52
CA ALA A 217 3.27 21.28 -8.41
C ALA A 217 2.59 21.36 -9.77
N SER A 218 3.19 20.74 -10.78
CA SER A 218 2.56 20.48 -12.08
C SER A 218 1.91 19.09 -12.01
N ALA A 219 0.59 19.03 -11.81
CA ALA A 219 -0.16 17.79 -11.70
C ALA A 219 -1.67 18.04 -11.81
N ARG A 220 -2.44 17.04 -12.23
CA ARG A 220 -3.90 17.12 -12.29
C ARG A 220 -4.52 16.91 -10.91
N PRO A 221 -5.38 17.83 -10.41
CA PRO A 221 -6.05 17.67 -9.13
C PRO A 221 -7.28 16.76 -9.22
N PHE A 222 -7.66 16.16 -8.07
CA PHE A 222 -9.02 15.67 -7.87
C PHE A 222 -9.89 16.86 -7.46
N ILE A 223 -11.11 16.94 -8.03
CA ILE A 223 -12.08 18.00 -7.79
C ILE A 223 -13.22 17.41 -6.95
N THR A 224 -13.66 18.16 -5.94
CA THR A 224 -14.81 17.81 -5.12
C THR A 224 -15.70 19.05 -4.92
N HIS A 225 -16.99 18.85 -4.59
CA HIS A 225 -17.95 19.92 -4.43
C HIS A 225 -18.33 20.12 -2.96
N HIS A 226 -18.27 21.38 -2.49
CA HIS A 226 -18.71 21.76 -1.15
C HIS A 226 -20.18 22.18 -1.17
N ASN A 227 -21.10 21.27 -0.81
CA ASN A 227 -22.54 21.43 -0.98
C ASN A 227 -23.14 22.69 -0.33
N SER A 228 -22.68 23.07 0.87
CA SER A 228 -23.27 24.22 1.59
C SER A 228 -22.80 25.58 1.08
N LEU A 229 -21.64 25.65 0.44
CA LEU A 229 -21.09 26.87 -0.16
C LEU A 229 -21.31 26.92 -1.66
N ASP A 230 -21.74 25.83 -2.28
CA ASP A 230 -21.94 25.68 -3.73
C ASP A 230 -20.68 26.07 -4.52
N ILE A 231 -19.51 25.54 -4.08
CA ILE A 231 -18.21 25.78 -4.71
C ILE A 231 -17.45 24.49 -4.91
N ASP A 232 -16.61 24.47 -5.94
CA ASP A 232 -15.64 23.39 -6.14
C ASP A 232 -14.40 23.63 -5.30
N LEU A 233 -13.85 22.54 -4.75
CA LEU A 233 -12.59 22.49 -4.03
C LEU A 233 -11.71 21.41 -4.65
N TYR A 234 -10.42 21.57 -4.45
CA TYR A 234 -9.40 20.66 -4.99
C TYR A 234 -8.72 19.91 -3.84
N LEU A 235 -8.50 18.60 -4.01
CA LEU A 235 -7.58 17.89 -3.15
C LEU A 235 -6.16 18.33 -3.48
N ARG A 236 -5.37 18.67 -2.47
CA ARG A 236 -4.01 19.22 -2.64
C ARG A 236 -3.10 18.28 -3.44
N ILE A 237 -2.34 18.85 -4.35
CA ILE A 237 -1.31 18.16 -5.14
C ILE A 237 0.10 18.30 -4.52
N ALA A 238 0.29 19.31 -3.64
CA ALA A 238 1.50 19.62 -2.88
C ALA A 238 1.13 20.43 -1.64
N THR A 239 2.03 20.52 -0.65
CA THR A 239 1.90 21.34 0.55
C THR A 239 2.69 22.66 0.45
N GLU A 240 3.52 22.80 -0.55
CA GLU A 240 4.54 23.84 -0.76
C GLU A 240 4.04 25.26 -0.47
N LEU A 241 2.98 25.71 -1.15
CA LEU A 241 2.55 27.12 -1.07
C LEU A 241 2.05 27.50 0.33
N TYR A 242 1.48 26.56 1.07
CA TYR A 242 1.06 26.79 2.45
C TYR A 242 2.24 26.80 3.42
N LEU A 243 3.21 25.90 3.25
CA LEU A 243 4.40 25.86 4.10
C LEU A 243 5.26 27.11 3.91
N LYS A 244 5.40 27.64 2.69
CA LYS A 244 6.06 28.91 2.41
C LYS A 244 5.36 30.09 3.09
N ARG A 245 4.02 30.10 3.18
CA ARG A 245 3.28 31.14 3.93
C ARG A 245 3.60 31.08 5.43
N LEU A 246 3.85 29.91 6.00
CA LEU A 246 4.29 29.78 7.40
C LEU A 246 5.72 30.30 7.60
N ILE A 247 6.61 30.16 6.60
CA ILE A 247 7.91 30.79 6.60
C ILE A 247 7.78 32.33 6.59
N VAL A 248 6.91 32.89 5.76
CA VAL A 248 6.56 34.34 5.83
C VAL A 248 6.03 34.73 7.20
N GLY A 249 5.28 33.84 7.84
CA GLY A 249 4.74 34.01 9.20
C GLY A 249 5.79 33.96 10.32
N GLY A 250 7.07 33.66 10.00
CA GLY A 250 8.18 33.71 10.94
C GLY A 250 8.60 32.39 11.56
N PHE A 251 8.12 31.24 11.07
CA PHE A 251 8.67 29.95 11.47
C PHE A 251 10.06 29.75 10.89
N GLU A 252 11.04 29.34 11.70
CA GLU A 252 12.43 29.11 11.26
C GLU A 252 12.53 27.88 10.35
N GLY A 253 11.81 26.81 10.65
CA GLY A 253 11.68 25.61 9.84
C GLY A 253 10.35 24.91 10.10
N VAL A 254 9.66 24.54 9.04
CA VAL A 254 8.40 23.81 9.11
C VAL A 254 8.44 22.61 8.21
N TYR A 255 7.81 21.50 8.67
CA TYR A 255 7.63 20.33 7.83
C TYR A 255 6.23 19.74 7.99
N GLU A 256 5.77 19.07 6.95
CA GLU A 256 4.53 18.31 6.97
C GLU A 256 4.75 16.92 6.36
N ILE A 257 4.28 15.87 7.03
CA ILE A 257 4.23 14.51 6.49
C ILE A 257 2.77 14.19 6.24
N GLY A 258 2.36 14.16 4.99
CA GLY A 258 0.95 14.03 4.64
C GLY A 258 0.69 13.42 3.28
N LYS A 259 -0.60 13.24 3.00
CA LYS A 259 -1.08 12.77 1.71
C LYS A 259 -1.20 13.91 0.72
N ASN A 260 -0.66 13.69 -0.48
CA ASN A 260 -0.95 14.47 -1.67
C ASN A 260 -1.71 13.60 -2.68
N PHE A 261 -2.47 14.24 -3.56
CA PHE A 261 -3.43 13.59 -4.45
C PHE A 261 -3.18 14.08 -5.88
N ARG A 262 -2.90 13.15 -6.80
CA ARG A 262 -2.72 13.46 -8.21
C ARG A 262 -3.60 12.54 -9.05
N ASN A 263 -4.47 13.13 -9.86
CA ASN A 263 -5.45 12.41 -10.68
C ASN A 263 -4.78 11.90 -11.98
N GLU A 264 -3.83 11.01 -11.80
CA GLU A 264 -2.98 10.46 -12.84
C GLU A 264 -3.06 8.93 -12.87
N GLY A 265 -2.30 8.31 -13.78
CA GLY A 265 -2.24 6.86 -13.92
C GLY A 265 -1.66 6.14 -12.70
N MET A 266 -1.98 4.86 -12.57
CA MET A 266 -1.44 3.96 -11.55
C MET A 266 -0.48 2.98 -12.20
N ASP A 267 0.74 2.90 -11.67
CA ASP A 267 1.75 1.95 -12.09
C ASP A 267 2.53 1.35 -10.90
N LYS A 268 3.71 0.80 -11.13
CA LYS A 268 4.55 0.20 -10.09
C LYS A 268 5.15 1.23 -9.13
N THR A 269 5.20 2.51 -9.50
CA THR A 269 5.87 3.58 -8.77
C THR A 269 4.95 4.76 -8.44
N HIS A 270 3.72 4.77 -8.98
CA HIS A 270 2.73 5.82 -8.82
C HIS A 270 1.42 5.28 -8.26
N ASN A 271 0.89 6.01 -7.27
CA ASN A 271 -0.45 5.82 -6.71
C ASN A 271 -1.13 7.20 -6.61
N PRO A 272 -2.40 7.34 -7.00
CA PRO A 272 -3.08 8.65 -7.02
C PRO A 272 -3.11 9.38 -5.67
N GLU A 273 -2.99 8.63 -4.59
CA GLU A 273 -2.82 9.09 -3.23
C GLU A 273 -1.48 8.57 -2.71
N PHE A 274 -0.56 9.46 -2.37
CA PHE A 274 0.78 9.10 -1.91
C PHE A 274 1.21 9.94 -0.71
N THR A 275 2.14 9.43 0.08
CA THR A 275 2.69 10.15 1.24
C THR A 275 3.96 10.88 0.82
N CYS A 276 4.00 12.18 1.09
CA CYS A 276 5.17 13.02 0.92
C CYS A 276 5.55 13.68 2.25
N MET A 277 6.82 13.94 2.47
CA MET A 277 7.31 14.88 3.46
C MET A 277 7.82 16.12 2.73
N GLU A 278 7.34 17.29 3.10
CA GLU A 278 7.91 18.56 2.66
C GLU A 278 8.48 19.34 3.84
N LEU A 279 9.65 19.92 3.68
CA LEU A 279 10.39 20.70 4.67
C LEU A 279 10.86 22.02 4.06
N TYR A 280 10.65 23.13 4.75
CA TYR A 280 11.13 24.46 4.38
C TYR A 280 11.89 25.08 5.54
N VAL A 281 13.12 25.61 5.26
CA VAL A 281 14.01 26.14 6.31
C VAL A 281 14.56 27.49 5.90
N GLN A 282 14.41 28.51 6.77
CA GLN A 282 14.94 29.86 6.60
C GLN A 282 16.48 29.88 6.57
N TYR A 283 17.03 30.84 5.83
CA TYR A 283 18.48 31.14 5.75
C TYR A 283 19.32 29.96 5.30
N LYS A 284 18.71 29.04 4.53
CA LYS A 284 19.39 27.91 3.89
C LYS A 284 19.24 28.00 2.37
N ASP A 285 20.12 27.28 1.66
CA ASP A 285 20.10 27.15 0.22
C ASP A 285 20.12 25.68 -0.21
N TYR A 286 20.03 25.42 -1.49
CA TYR A 286 20.00 24.06 -2.03
C TYR A 286 21.28 23.25 -1.75
N ASN A 287 22.45 23.91 -1.58
CA ASN A 287 23.68 23.22 -1.22
C ASN A 287 23.63 22.68 0.21
N TRP A 288 23.09 23.49 1.15
CA TRP A 288 22.84 23.06 2.50
C TRP A 288 21.84 21.90 2.52
N MET A 289 20.79 22.00 1.70
CA MET A 289 19.74 20.98 1.63
C MET A 289 20.28 19.65 1.09
N MET A 290 21.19 19.64 0.10
CA MET A 290 21.88 18.42 -0.35
C MET A 290 22.62 17.75 0.81
N ASN A 291 23.42 18.50 1.58
CA ASN A 291 24.17 17.96 2.73
C ASN A 291 23.25 17.47 3.86
N PHE A 292 22.12 18.13 4.07
CA PHE A 292 21.10 17.71 5.04
C PHE A 292 20.45 16.40 4.60
N THR A 293 20.05 16.30 3.34
CA THR A 293 19.39 15.12 2.75
C THR A 293 20.30 13.89 2.81
N GLU A 294 21.58 14.01 2.51
CA GLU A 294 22.57 12.93 2.63
C GLU A 294 22.57 12.33 4.05
N LYS A 295 22.69 13.18 5.07
CA LYS A 295 22.72 12.77 6.49
C LYS A 295 21.38 12.17 6.95
N LEU A 296 20.27 12.74 6.49
CA LEU A 296 18.93 12.25 6.80
C LEU A 296 18.73 10.84 6.27
N LEU A 297 19.03 10.60 5.00
CA LEU A 297 18.84 9.30 4.36
C LEU A 297 19.80 8.24 4.90
N GLU A 298 21.06 8.59 5.17
CA GLU A 298 22.02 7.70 5.82
C GLU A 298 21.50 7.26 7.20
N ARG A 299 21.01 8.19 8.02
CA ARG A 299 20.44 7.91 9.35
C ARG A 299 19.19 7.03 9.27
N ILE A 300 18.31 7.27 8.30
CA ILE A 300 17.12 6.44 8.07
C ILE A 300 17.55 5.01 7.68
N CYS A 301 18.51 4.86 6.76
CA CYS A 301 18.98 3.55 6.32
C CYS A 301 19.57 2.75 7.49
N ILE A 302 20.39 3.38 8.33
CA ILE A 302 20.95 2.74 9.53
C ILE A 302 19.82 2.31 10.49
N ALA A 303 18.82 3.16 10.72
CA ALA A 303 17.72 2.84 11.64
C ALA A 303 16.86 1.67 11.15
N VAL A 304 16.69 1.50 9.83
CA VAL A 304 15.85 0.46 9.22
C VAL A 304 16.63 -0.84 8.99
N ASN A 305 17.87 -0.74 8.49
CA ASN A 305 18.65 -1.89 8.02
C ASN A 305 19.86 -2.22 8.89
N GLY A 306 20.18 -1.38 9.90
CA GLY A 306 21.37 -1.56 10.73
C GLY A 306 22.70 -1.19 10.05
N CYS A 307 22.68 -0.73 8.82
CA CYS A 307 23.84 -0.33 8.01
C CYS A 307 23.46 0.80 7.04
N THR A 308 24.44 1.30 6.28
CA THR A 308 24.24 2.40 5.30
C THR A 308 23.80 1.89 3.92
N GLU A 309 23.45 0.62 3.79
CA GLU A 309 23.14 -0.02 2.52
C GLU A 309 21.74 -0.63 2.51
N SER A 310 21.12 -0.62 1.35
CA SER A 310 19.88 -1.33 1.07
C SER A 310 20.02 -2.14 -0.21
N VAL A 311 19.29 -3.25 -0.33
CA VAL A 311 19.30 -4.10 -1.52
C VAL A 311 17.92 -4.07 -2.16
N VAL A 312 17.85 -3.65 -3.43
CA VAL A 312 16.62 -3.60 -4.23
C VAL A 312 16.86 -4.35 -5.54
N ASP A 313 16.07 -5.38 -5.81
CA ASP A 313 16.19 -6.19 -7.03
C ASP A 313 17.63 -6.66 -7.30
N GLY A 314 18.31 -7.17 -6.26
CA GLY A 314 19.69 -7.64 -6.32
C GLY A 314 20.77 -6.55 -6.45
N LYS A 315 20.39 -5.27 -6.50
CA LYS A 315 21.32 -4.13 -6.56
C LYS A 315 21.55 -3.56 -5.18
N THR A 316 22.80 -3.47 -4.74
CA THR A 316 23.16 -2.79 -3.49
C THR A 316 23.22 -1.29 -3.73
N ILE A 317 22.46 -0.54 -2.94
CA ILE A 317 22.40 0.93 -2.95
C ILE A 317 23.01 1.45 -1.67
N SER A 318 24.05 2.27 -1.77
CA SER A 318 24.74 2.87 -0.64
C SER A 318 24.18 4.27 -0.35
N PHE A 319 23.65 4.45 0.87
CA PHE A 319 23.19 5.75 1.37
C PHE A 319 24.29 6.48 2.17
N LYS A 320 25.53 6.01 2.09
CA LYS A 320 26.66 6.67 2.75
C LYS A 320 27.04 7.95 2.01
N ALA A 321 27.08 9.07 2.73
CA ALA A 321 27.52 10.35 2.20
C ALA A 321 29.03 10.35 1.85
N PRO A 322 29.49 11.20 0.89
CA PRO A 322 28.71 12.11 0.05
C PRO A 322 28.16 11.45 -1.21
N TYR A 323 27.03 11.99 -1.75
CA TYR A 323 26.47 11.55 -3.03
C TYR A 323 27.09 12.35 -4.21
N ARG A 324 27.02 11.76 -5.41
CA ARG A 324 27.42 12.44 -6.64
C ARG A 324 26.50 13.64 -6.90
N ARG A 325 27.08 14.77 -7.36
CA ARG A 325 26.37 15.96 -7.82
C ARG A 325 26.71 16.20 -9.28
N LEU A 326 25.69 16.34 -10.13
CA LEU A 326 25.84 16.40 -11.58
C LEU A 326 24.79 17.36 -12.17
N PRO A 327 25.20 18.46 -12.83
CA PRO A 327 24.27 19.32 -13.54
C PRO A 327 23.48 18.56 -14.61
N ILE A 328 22.20 18.89 -14.80
CA ILE A 328 21.32 18.15 -15.73
C ILE A 328 21.85 18.18 -17.17
N LEU A 329 22.36 19.32 -17.63
CA LEU A 329 22.91 19.43 -18.99
C LEU A 329 24.19 18.61 -19.16
N ASP A 330 25.03 18.50 -18.13
CA ASP A 330 26.20 17.63 -18.12
C ASP A 330 25.79 16.15 -18.08
N ALA A 331 24.73 15.80 -17.35
CA ALA A 331 24.15 14.46 -17.31
C ALA A 331 23.68 14.01 -18.70
N ILE A 332 22.97 14.88 -19.41
CA ILE A 332 22.50 14.62 -20.79
C ILE A 332 23.74 14.47 -21.72
N LYS A 333 24.72 15.37 -21.61
CA LYS A 333 25.93 15.30 -22.42
C LYS A 333 26.72 14.00 -22.19
N GLU A 334 26.85 13.55 -20.93
CA GLU A 334 27.52 12.29 -20.61
C GLU A 334 26.82 11.07 -21.26
N LYS A 335 25.50 11.08 -21.37
CA LYS A 335 24.73 9.94 -21.86
C LYS A 335 24.47 9.95 -23.35
N THR A 336 24.21 11.12 -23.92
CA THR A 336 23.80 11.27 -25.32
C THR A 336 24.91 11.76 -26.22
N GLY A 337 25.94 12.39 -25.66
CA GLY A 337 27.01 13.09 -26.40
C GLY A 337 26.64 14.51 -26.84
N TYR A 338 25.38 14.95 -26.67
CA TYR A 338 24.90 16.25 -27.06
C TYR A 338 25.06 17.29 -25.94
N ASP A 339 25.70 18.42 -26.23
CA ASP A 339 25.77 19.58 -25.33
C ASP A 339 24.59 20.49 -25.62
N LEU A 340 23.67 20.61 -24.66
CA LEU A 340 22.47 21.44 -24.77
C LEU A 340 22.66 22.85 -24.19
N ASN A 341 23.83 23.16 -23.61
CA ASN A 341 24.09 24.46 -23.00
C ASN A 341 24.00 25.59 -24.04
N GLY A 342 23.18 26.59 -23.76
CA GLY A 342 22.97 27.74 -24.63
C GLY A 342 22.17 27.49 -25.91
N LYS A 343 21.70 26.27 -26.18
CA LYS A 343 20.88 25.94 -27.35
C LYS A 343 19.48 26.54 -27.27
N SER A 344 18.97 26.93 -28.45
CA SER A 344 17.57 27.34 -28.63
C SER A 344 16.63 26.13 -28.57
N GLU A 345 15.32 26.39 -28.48
CA GLU A 345 14.28 25.34 -28.52
C GLU A 345 14.36 24.54 -29.83
N GLU A 346 14.53 25.22 -30.97
CA GLU A 346 14.61 24.57 -32.28
C GLU A 346 15.83 23.66 -32.39
N GLU A 347 16.98 24.11 -31.86
CA GLU A 347 18.20 23.28 -31.82
C GLU A 347 18.04 22.04 -30.95
N ILE A 348 17.34 22.16 -29.78
CA ILE A 348 17.07 21.01 -28.91
C ILE A 348 16.10 20.07 -29.57
N ARG A 349 15.04 20.59 -30.23
CA ARG A 349 14.09 19.80 -31.01
C ARG A 349 14.78 19.02 -32.13
N GLN A 350 15.81 19.62 -32.77
CA GLN A 350 16.63 18.90 -33.73
C GLN A 350 17.43 17.76 -33.09
N VAL A 351 17.98 17.97 -31.87
CA VAL A 351 18.67 16.91 -31.11
C VAL A 351 17.70 15.77 -30.80
N CYS A 352 16.44 16.04 -30.37
CA CYS A 352 15.42 14.99 -30.16
C CYS A 352 15.20 14.14 -31.41
N LYS A 353 15.15 14.77 -32.61
CA LYS A 353 15.02 14.04 -33.89
C LYS A 353 16.24 13.16 -34.18
N GLU A 354 17.46 13.67 -33.92
CA GLU A 354 18.70 12.90 -34.09
C GLU A 354 18.80 11.72 -33.12
N LEU A 355 18.27 11.86 -31.91
CA LEU A 355 18.15 10.82 -30.91
C LEU A 355 16.99 9.84 -31.21
N LYS A 356 16.15 10.13 -32.23
CA LYS A 356 14.99 9.31 -32.67
C LYS A 356 13.91 9.16 -31.60
N MET A 357 13.67 10.18 -30.83
CA MET A 357 12.58 10.22 -29.84
C MET A 357 11.22 10.24 -30.54
N GLU A 358 10.29 9.39 -30.12
CA GLU A 358 9.00 9.19 -30.80
C GLU A 358 7.89 10.09 -30.25
N GLU A 359 7.94 10.49 -28.97
CA GLU A 359 6.85 11.19 -28.25
C GLU A 359 7.07 12.72 -28.17
N ILE A 360 7.69 13.34 -29.16
CA ILE A 360 7.94 14.79 -29.20
C ILE A 360 6.90 15.50 -30.05
N ASP A 361 6.03 16.31 -29.42
CA ASP A 361 5.04 17.12 -30.12
C ASP A 361 5.47 18.60 -30.26
N GLU A 362 4.72 19.37 -31.09
CA GLU A 362 5.04 20.76 -31.39
C GLU A 362 4.72 21.73 -30.25
N THR A 363 3.96 21.30 -29.22
CA THR A 363 3.56 22.12 -28.08
C THR A 363 4.62 22.16 -26.97
N MET A 364 5.56 21.21 -26.99
CA MET A 364 6.62 21.11 -26.00
C MET A 364 7.60 22.26 -26.11
N GLY A 365 7.70 23.08 -25.09
CA GLY A 365 8.71 24.13 -24.97
C GLY A 365 10.10 23.57 -24.59
N LYS A 366 11.11 24.47 -24.61
CA LYS A 366 12.50 24.11 -24.33
C LYS A 366 12.70 23.29 -23.06
N GLY A 367 12.07 23.69 -21.95
CA GLY A 367 12.18 22.97 -20.67
C GLY A 367 11.69 21.53 -20.79
N LYS A 368 10.50 21.34 -21.38
CA LYS A 368 9.90 20.00 -21.55
C LYS A 368 10.74 19.10 -22.46
N LEU A 369 11.32 19.63 -23.54
CA LEU A 369 12.24 18.88 -24.41
C LEU A 369 13.48 18.38 -23.66
N ILE A 370 14.06 19.19 -22.78
CA ILE A 370 15.21 18.80 -21.94
C ILE A 370 14.78 17.70 -20.97
N ASP A 371 13.60 17.82 -20.37
CA ASP A 371 13.03 16.85 -19.44
C ASP A 371 12.82 15.48 -20.11
N GLU A 372 12.23 15.47 -21.31
CA GLU A 372 12.03 14.24 -22.10
C GLU A 372 13.36 13.56 -22.44
N ILE A 373 14.38 14.33 -22.89
CA ILE A 373 15.71 13.77 -23.16
C ILE A 373 16.31 13.17 -21.87
N PHE A 374 16.19 13.87 -20.74
CA PHE A 374 16.71 13.37 -19.46
C PHE A 374 15.97 12.11 -19.01
N GLY A 375 14.65 12.09 -19.08
CA GLY A 375 13.81 10.95 -18.72
C GLY A 375 14.16 9.69 -19.52
N GLU A 376 14.29 9.83 -20.85
CA GLU A 376 14.52 8.68 -21.74
C GLU A 376 15.96 8.15 -21.64
N PHE A 377 16.97 9.02 -21.60
CA PHE A 377 18.37 8.59 -21.71
C PHE A 377 19.16 8.57 -20.40
N CYS A 378 18.72 9.30 -19.37
CA CYS A 378 19.51 9.52 -18.17
C CYS A 378 18.89 8.92 -16.91
N GLU A 379 17.61 9.19 -16.61
CA GLU A 379 16.96 8.90 -15.34
C GLU A 379 17.18 7.45 -14.87
N GLY A 380 16.83 6.47 -15.70
CA GLY A 380 16.92 5.03 -15.39
C GLY A 380 18.35 4.53 -15.14
N THR A 381 19.37 5.31 -15.42
CA THR A 381 20.78 4.90 -15.31
C THR A 381 21.39 5.17 -13.93
N TYR A 382 20.78 6.03 -13.11
CA TYR A 382 21.28 6.42 -11.79
C TYR A 382 20.83 5.44 -10.70
N ILE A 383 21.62 4.37 -10.50
CA ILE A 383 21.33 3.37 -9.45
C ILE A 383 21.73 3.89 -8.08
N GLN A 384 22.95 4.43 -7.95
CA GLN A 384 23.42 5.03 -6.70
C GLN A 384 22.84 6.44 -6.52
N PRO A 385 22.61 6.90 -5.27
CA PRO A 385 22.10 8.23 -5.00
C PRO A 385 22.94 9.29 -5.73
N THR A 386 22.28 10.07 -6.58
CA THR A 386 22.92 11.10 -7.41
C THR A 386 22.03 12.34 -7.43
N PHE A 387 22.54 13.47 -7.00
CA PHE A 387 21.88 14.76 -7.17
C PHE A 387 22.08 15.24 -8.60
N ILE A 388 20.97 15.39 -9.32
CA ILE A 388 20.92 16.09 -10.60
C ILE A 388 20.60 17.54 -10.29
N THR A 389 21.46 18.48 -10.70
CA THR A 389 21.42 19.87 -10.26
C THR A 389 21.24 20.84 -11.43
N ASP A 390 20.99 22.12 -11.11
CA ASP A 390 21.04 23.24 -12.02
C ASP A 390 20.07 23.12 -13.22
N TYR A 391 18.80 22.90 -12.90
CA TYR A 391 17.74 22.79 -13.89
C TYR A 391 17.48 24.12 -14.63
N PRO A 392 17.07 24.09 -15.90
CA PRO A 392 16.63 25.27 -16.61
C PRO A 392 15.50 26.00 -15.93
N VAL A 393 15.46 27.32 -16.09
CA VAL A 393 14.45 28.18 -15.47
C VAL A 393 13.04 27.85 -15.92
N GLU A 394 12.88 27.42 -17.16
CA GLU A 394 11.61 27.06 -17.79
C GLU A 394 10.94 25.83 -17.11
N MET A 395 11.76 24.98 -16.46
CA MET A 395 11.30 23.78 -15.74
C MET A 395 11.01 24.04 -14.26
N SER A 396 11.23 25.24 -13.75
CA SER A 396 11.34 25.47 -12.31
C SER A 396 10.64 26.78 -11.89
N PRO A 397 9.29 26.86 -11.97
CA PRO A 397 8.55 28.11 -11.78
C PRO A 397 8.59 28.67 -10.36
N LEU A 398 8.92 27.85 -9.35
CA LEU A 398 8.95 28.24 -7.93
C LEU A 398 10.38 28.37 -7.37
N THR A 399 11.39 28.22 -8.23
CA THR A 399 12.80 28.14 -7.85
C THR A 399 13.56 29.42 -8.12
N LYS A 400 14.49 29.79 -7.22
CA LYS A 400 15.41 30.93 -7.37
C LYS A 400 16.33 30.73 -8.56
N MET A 401 16.57 31.78 -9.33
CA MET A 401 17.61 31.79 -10.37
C MET A 401 18.98 31.46 -9.78
N HIS A 402 19.77 30.70 -10.54
CA HIS A 402 21.11 30.33 -10.12
C HIS A 402 22.01 31.58 -10.00
N ARG A 403 22.70 31.73 -8.85
CA ARG A 403 23.50 32.92 -8.50
C ARG A 403 24.65 33.21 -9.43
N SER A 404 25.11 32.25 -10.24
CA SER A 404 26.28 32.39 -11.12
C SER A 404 26.13 31.78 -12.52
N LYS A 405 25.01 31.14 -12.84
CA LYS A 405 24.77 30.48 -14.13
C LYS A 405 23.46 31.02 -14.73
N PRO A 406 23.51 32.00 -15.64
CA PRO A 406 22.29 32.54 -16.24
C PRO A 406 21.44 31.48 -16.96
N GLY A 407 20.13 31.58 -16.85
CA GLY A 407 19.18 30.65 -17.45
C GLY A 407 18.96 29.33 -16.69
N LEU A 408 19.72 29.12 -15.61
CA LEU A 408 19.56 27.95 -14.72
C LEU A 408 19.03 28.39 -13.36
N THR A 409 18.61 27.41 -12.56
CA THR A 409 18.05 27.57 -11.21
C THR A 409 18.84 26.79 -10.18
N GLU A 410 18.73 27.19 -8.91
CA GLU A 410 19.30 26.47 -7.76
C GLU A 410 18.36 25.36 -7.34
N ARG A 411 18.22 24.31 -8.16
CA ARG A 411 17.36 23.14 -7.96
C ARG A 411 18.19 21.86 -8.05
N PHE A 412 17.77 20.86 -7.30
CA PHE A 412 18.21 19.50 -7.52
C PHE A 412 17.04 18.49 -7.41
N GLU A 413 17.19 17.40 -8.13
CA GLU A 413 16.45 16.17 -7.89
C GLU A 413 17.41 15.07 -7.44
N LEU A 414 17.01 14.28 -6.48
CA LEU A 414 17.79 13.12 -6.02
C LEU A 414 17.32 11.88 -6.74
N MET A 415 18.13 11.36 -7.65
CA MET A 415 17.89 10.09 -8.35
C MET A 415 18.47 8.93 -7.56
N VAL A 416 17.65 7.89 -7.32
CA VAL A 416 18.05 6.64 -6.67
C VAL A 416 17.34 5.48 -7.34
N ASN A 417 18.10 4.45 -7.71
CA ASN A 417 17.58 3.26 -8.41
C ASN A 417 16.75 3.58 -9.66
N GLY A 418 17.17 4.60 -10.40
CA GLY A 418 16.57 5.02 -11.66
C GLY A 418 15.25 5.78 -11.51
N LYS A 419 14.98 6.36 -10.34
CA LYS A 419 13.77 7.16 -10.05
C LYS A 419 14.09 8.36 -9.15
N GLU A 420 13.33 9.44 -9.35
CA GLU A 420 13.32 10.57 -8.44
C GLU A 420 12.82 10.17 -7.06
N LEU A 421 13.62 10.43 -6.03
CA LEU A 421 13.27 10.25 -4.62
C LEU A 421 12.89 11.57 -3.95
N ALA A 422 13.57 12.65 -4.28
CA ALA A 422 13.39 13.97 -3.69
C ALA A 422 13.63 15.07 -4.70
N ASN A 423 12.93 16.20 -4.50
CA ASN A 423 13.08 17.43 -5.27
C ASN A 423 13.25 18.61 -4.30
N ALA A 424 14.24 19.46 -4.53
CA ALA A 424 14.56 20.56 -3.63
C ALA A 424 15.22 21.72 -4.35
N TYR A 425 15.07 22.92 -3.77
CA TYR A 425 15.66 24.12 -4.33
C TYR A 425 15.84 25.24 -3.31
N SER A 426 16.61 26.28 -3.72
CA SER A 426 16.53 27.59 -3.10
C SER A 426 15.24 28.26 -3.58
N GLU A 427 14.40 28.68 -2.64
CA GLU A 427 13.06 29.18 -2.93
C GLU A 427 13.08 30.54 -3.65
N LEU A 428 12.23 30.67 -4.66
CA LEU A 428 11.95 32.00 -5.24
C LEU A 428 11.18 32.84 -4.24
N ASN A 429 11.81 33.91 -3.77
CA ASN A 429 11.27 34.80 -2.75
C ASN A 429 11.08 36.25 -3.23
N ASP A 430 11.27 36.50 -4.54
CA ASP A 430 10.97 37.77 -5.20
C ASP A 430 9.52 37.71 -5.71
N PRO A 431 8.60 38.53 -5.16
CA PRO A 431 7.19 38.48 -5.55
C PRO A 431 6.94 38.90 -7.01
N LEU A 432 7.79 39.76 -7.56
CA LEU A 432 7.63 40.23 -8.93
C LEU A 432 8.11 39.18 -9.93
N ASP A 433 9.25 38.55 -9.68
CA ASP A 433 9.72 37.41 -10.49
C ASP A 433 8.72 36.24 -10.40
N GLN A 434 8.20 35.96 -9.21
CA GLN A 434 7.19 34.90 -9.03
C GLN A 434 5.90 35.16 -9.82
N GLU A 435 5.44 36.41 -9.86
CA GLU A 435 4.27 36.80 -10.66
C GLU A 435 4.51 36.55 -12.15
N GLU A 436 5.69 36.93 -12.67
CA GLU A 436 6.05 36.69 -14.08
C GLU A 436 6.14 35.19 -14.41
N ARG A 437 6.70 34.37 -13.48
CA ARG A 437 6.72 32.91 -13.65
C ARG A 437 5.32 32.31 -13.74
N PHE A 438 4.40 32.75 -12.88
CA PHE A 438 3.01 32.31 -12.94
C PHE A 438 2.30 32.74 -14.22
N LYS A 439 2.56 33.96 -14.73
CA LYS A 439 2.04 34.39 -16.02
C LYS A 439 2.53 33.52 -17.17
N GLU A 440 3.80 33.08 -17.13
CA GLU A 440 4.33 32.17 -18.13
C GLU A 440 3.66 30.78 -18.05
N GLN A 441 3.42 30.27 -16.84
CA GLN A 441 2.66 29.03 -16.65
C GLN A 441 1.24 29.13 -17.22
N MET A 442 0.56 30.26 -17.03
CA MET A 442 -0.77 30.50 -17.64
C MET A 442 -0.73 30.48 -19.16
N ARG A 443 0.33 31.02 -19.78
CA ARG A 443 0.51 30.94 -21.25
C ARG A 443 0.70 29.50 -21.75
N LEU A 444 1.31 28.63 -20.93
CA LEU A 444 1.41 27.19 -21.25
C LEU A 444 0.06 26.51 -21.12
N ALA A 445 -0.73 26.83 -20.08
CA ALA A 445 -2.11 26.36 -19.92
C ALA A 445 -2.98 26.75 -21.11
N ASP A 446 -2.88 27.99 -21.59
CA ASP A 446 -3.62 28.48 -22.78
C ASP A 446 -3.25 27.72 -24.08
N LYS A 447 -2.06 27.12 -24.13
CA LYS A 447 -1.59 26.26 -25.23
C LYS A 447 -2.01 24.80 -25.09
N GLY A 448 -2.68 24.44 -23.98
CA GLY A 448 -3.22 23.09 -23.74
C GLY A 448 -2.41 22.25 -22.73
N ASP A 449 -1.52 22.85 -21.98
CA ASP A 449 -0.83 22.17 -20.87
C ASP A 449 -1.78 22.09 -19.64
N ASP A 450 -2.43 20.95 -19.45
CA ASP A 450 -3.37 20.70 -18.35
C ASP A 450 -2.70 20.61 -16.96
N GLU A 451 -1.37 20.55 -16.92
CA GLU A 451 -0.58 20.45 -15.68
C GLU A 451 0.03 21.79 -15.25
N ALA A 452 -0.14 22.84 -16.08
CA ALA A 452 0.39 24.16 -15.78
C ALA A 452 -0.25 24.76 -14.51
N MET A 453 0.57 25.45 -13.72
CA MET A 453 0.16 26.03 -12.43
C MET A 453 -0.80 27.22 -12.64
N ILE A 454 -1.84 27.28 -11.80
CA ILE A 454 -2.76 28.41 -11.71
C ILE A 454 -2.16 29.48 -10.77
N ILE A 455 -2.42 30.76 -11.06
CA ILE A 455 -1.94 31.87 -10.23
C ILE A 455 -2.65 31.85 -8.85
N ASP A 456 -1.87 31.67 -7.79
CA ASP A 456 -2.33 31.86 -6.41
C ASP A 456 -2.05 33.28 -5.95
N GLN A 457 -3.05 34.14 -6.02
CA GLN A 457 -2.98 35.56 -5.64
C GLN A 457 -2.69 35.75 -4.15
N ASP A 458 -3.14 34.80 -3.29
CA ASP A 458 -2.89 34.88 -1.86
C ASP A 458 -1.44 34.52 -1.53
N PHE A 459 -0.86 33.59 -2.26
CA PHE A 459 0.57 33.27 -2.15
C PHE A 459 1.44 34.45 -2.61
N LEU A 460 1.11 35.09 -3.76
CA LEU A 460 1.81 36.29 -4.21
C LEU A 460 1.73 37.42 -3.17
N ARG A 461 0.55 37.66 -2.60
CA ARG A 461 0.36 38.63 -1.52
C ARG A 461 1.20 38.27 -0.30
N ALA A 462 1.31 37.00 0.08
CA ALA A 462 2.16 36.57 1.18
C ALA A 462 3.63 36.90 0.92
N LEU A 463 4.14 36.62 -0.29
CA LEU A 463 5.52 36.98 -0.67
C LEU A 463 5.80 38.48 -0.59
N GLN A 464 4.80 39.33 -0.87
CA GLN A 464 4.93 40.79 -0.77
C GLN A 464 5.18 41.28 0.67
N TYR A 465 4.80 40.50 1.70
CA TYR A 465 5.16 40.78 3.09
C TYR A 465 6.60 40.39 3.43
N GLY A 466 7.30 39.74 2.51
CA GLY A 466 8.70 39.31 2.62
C GLY A 466 8.86 37.88 3.08
N MET A 467 9.49 37.07 2.24
CA MET A 467 9.97 35.74 2.61
C MET A 467 11.51 35.78 2.66
N PRO A 468 12.15 35.36 3.76
CA PRO A 468 13.60 35.32 3.85
C PRO A 468 14.18 34.30 2.86
N PRO A 469 15.50 34.33 2.57
CA PRO A 469 16.15 33.23 1.85
C PRO A 469 15.80 31.89 2.49
N THR A 470 15.26 30.95 1.73
CA THR A 470 14.70 29.69 2.22
C THR A 470 15.09 28.58 1.26
N SER A 471 15.30 27.38 1.78
CA SER A 471 15.40 26.17 0.97
C SER A 471 14.30 25.19 1.36
N GLY A 472 13.66 24.60 0.36
CA GLY A 472 12.63 23.59 0.54
C GLY A 472 13.01 22.26 -0.11
N ILE A 473 12.45 21.18 0.40
CA ILE A 473 12.58 19.83 -0.15
C ILE A 473 11.28 19.04 0.01
N GLY A 474 10.89 18.32 -1.03
CA GLY A 474 9.89 17.27 -1.01
C GLY A 474 10.53 15.88 -1.11
N ILE A 475 10.18 14.95 -0.23
CA ILE A 475 10.64 13.55 -0.26
C ILE A 475 9.45 12.63 -0.37
N GLY A 476 9.42 11.78 -1.41
CA GLY A 476 8.41 10.74 -1.57
C GLY A 476 8.61 9.61 -0.56
N ILE A 477 7.78 9.57 0.49
CA ILE A 477 7.92 8.59 1.57
C ILE A 477 7.67 7.16 1.07
N ASP A 478 6.71 6.96 0.18
CA ASP A 478 6.41 5.63 -0.34
C ASP A 478 7.61 5.08 -1.14
N ARG A 479 8.23 5.89 -2.00
CA ARG A 479 9.46 5.53 -2.73
C ARG A 479 10.65 5.30 -1.79
N LEU A 480 10.81 6.13 -0.77
CA LEU A 480 11.84 5.93 0.25
C LEU A 480 11.67 4.59 0.97
N VAL A 481 10.44 4.24 1.34
CA VAL A 481 10.15 2.95 1.98
C VAL A 481 10.42 1.78 1.03
N MET A 482 10.08 1.90 -0.27
CA MET A 482 10.43 0.88 -1.26
C MET A 482 11.95 0.61 -1.28
N LEU A 483 12.75 1.67 -1.32
CA LEU A 483 14.21 1.58 -1.29
C LEU A 483 14.72 0.92 0.00
N MET A 484 14.21 1.34 1.17
CA MET A 484 14.66 0.84 2.47
C MET A 484 14.22 -0.61 2.76
N THR A 485 13.17 -1.09 2.08
CA THR A 485 12.62 -2.44 2.29
C THR A 485 12.88 -3.40 1.14
N GLY A 486 13.57 -2.94 0.09
CA GLY A 486 13.88 -3.76 -1.10
C GLY A 486 12.68 -4.05 -1.99
N GLN A 487 11.58 -3.29 -1.85
CA GLN A 487 10.38 -3.50 -2.63
C GLN A 487 10.48 -2.81 -4.01
N THR A 488 9.95 -3.46 -5.03
CA THR A 488 10.00 -2.97 -6.43
C THR A 488 8.71 -2.32 -6.90
N THR A 489 7.64 -2.40 -6.09
CA THR A 489 6.34 -1.81 -6.40
C THR A 489 5.77 -1.06 -5.20
N ILE A 490 5.12 0.08 -5.48
CA ILE A 490 4.53 0.95 -4.46
C ILE A 490 3.40 0.24 -3.69
N GLN A 491 2.71 -0.71 -4.33
CA GLN A 491 1.64 -1.49 -3.70
C GLN A 491 2.14 -2.34 -2.54
N GLU A 492 3.40 -2.79 -2.56
CA GLU A 492 3.98 -3.58 -1.48
C GLU A 492 4.22 -2.76 -0.20
N VAL A 493 4.32 -1.44 -0.31
CA VAL A 493 4.57 -0.54 0.83
C VAL A 493 3.34 0.26 1.27
N LEU A 494 2.20 0.07 0.60
CA LEU A 494 0.90 0.63 0.97
C LEU A 494 0.01 -0.46 1.56
N PHE A 495 -0.64 -0.18 2.70
CA PHE A 495 -1.58 -1.16 3.27
C PHE A 495 -2.74 -1.45 2.34
N PHE A 496 -3.35 -0.40 1.79
CA PHE A 496 -4.49 -0.49 0.90
C PHE A 496 -4.25 0.42 -0.31
N PRO A 497 -3.48 -0.06 -1.32
CA PRO A 497 -3.25 0.73 -2.53
C PRO A 497 -4.56 0.90 -3.31
N GLN A 498 -4.65 1.97 -4.09
CA GLN A 498 -5.75 2.12 -5.03
C GLN A 498 -5.70 0.99 -6.07
N MET A 499 -6.84 0.35 -6.28
CA MET A 499 -6.97 -0.78 -7.20
C MET A 499 -8.01 -0.48 -8.28
N ARG A 500 -7.80 -1.03 -9.47
CA ARG A 500 -8.85 -1.02 -10.50
C ARG A 500 -10.08 -1.77 -9.98
N PRO A 501 -11.30 -1.37 -10.37
CA PRO A 501 -12.50 -2.13 -10.02
C PRO A 501 -12.36 -3.61 -10.40
N GLU A 502 -12.86 -4.50 -9.54
CA GLU A 502 -12.93 -5.91 -9.89
C GLU A 502 -13.78 -6.11 -11.15
N LYS A 503 -13.36 -7.04 -12.00
CA LYS A 503 -14.19 -7.44 -13.14
C LYS A 503 -15.47 -8.06 -12.61
N VAL A 504 -16.55 -7.32 -12.64
CA VAL A 504 -17.89 -7.86 -12.31
C VAL A 504 -18.23 -8.91 -13.35
N VAL A 505 -18.40 -10.15 -12.90
CA VAL A 505 -18.95 -11.19 -13.77
C VAL A 505 -20.37 -10.77 -14.15
N LYS A 506 -20.58 -10.50 -15.43
CA LYS A 506 -21.89 -10.06 -15.93
C LYS A 506 -22.86 -11.20 -15.75
N LYS A 507 -23.91 -10.98 -14.95
CA LYS A 507 -25.00 -11.93 -14.77
C LYS A 507 -26.25 -11.42 -15.45
N ASP A 508 -26.94 -12.29 -16.15
CA ASP A 508 -28.27 -11.96 -16.66
C ASP A 508 -29.29 -11.89 -15.53
N ALA A 509 -30.26 -11.01 -15.67
CA ALA A 509 -31.40 -10.94 -14.76
C ALA A 509 -32.23 -12.22 -14.80
N ALA A 510 -32.87 -12.59 -13.67
CA ALA A 510 -33.69 -13.79 -13.56
C ALA A 510 -34.77 -13.88 -14.68
N ALA A 511 -35.35 -12.75 -15.08
CA ALA A 511 -36.35 -12.69 -16.14
C ALA A 511 -35.90 -13.37 -17.45
N LYS A 512 -34.63 -13.23 -17.86
CA LYS A 512 -34.12 -13.88 -19.08
C LYS A 512 -34.10 -15.41 -19.00
N TYR A 513 -33.81 -15.96 -17.82
CA TYR A 513 -33.88 -17.39 -17.61
C TYR A 513 -35.32 -17.89 -17.56
N MET A 514 -36.21 -17.09 -16.97
CA MET A 514 -37.65 -17.42 -16.91
C MET A 514 -38.30 -17.44 -18.30
N GLU A 515 -37.84 -16.63 -19.23
CA GLU A 515 -38.27 -16.66 -20.66
C GLU A 515 -37.99 -18.02 -21.31
N LEU A 516 -36.98 -18.75 -20.85
CA LEU A 516 -36.67 -20.10 -21.32
C LEU A 516 -37.55 -21.18 -20.64
N GLY A 517 -38.37 -20.79 -19.65
CA GLY A 517 -39.21 -21.72 -18.87
C GLY A 517 -38.50 -22.22 -17.60
N ILE A 518 -37.42 -21.58 -17.17
CA ILE A 518 -36.71 -21.92 -15.95
C ILE A 518 -37.42 -21.27 -14.76
N ALA A 519 -37.72 -22.04 -13.72
CA ALA A 519 -38.33 -21.50 -12.49
C ALA A 519 -37.34 -20.55 -11.80
N GLU A 520 -37.83 -19.45 -11.21
CA GLU A 520 -37.02 -18.39 -10.58
C GLU A 520 -36.04 -18.93 -9.55
N ASP A 521 -36.43 -19.91 -8.73
CA ASP A 521 -35.63 -20.56 -7.70
C ASP A 521 -34.39 -21.30 -8.26
N TRP A 522 -34.44 -21.70 -9.53
CA TRP A 522 -33.32 -22.36 -10.21
C TRP A 522 -32.29 -21.39 -10.78
N VAL A 523 -32.62 -20.13 -11.00
CA VAL A 523 -31.69 -19.16 -11.57
C VAL A 523 -30.41 -19.00 -10.75
N PRO A 524 -30.47 -18.82 -9.40
CA PRO A 524 -29.27 -18.74 -8.59
C PRO A 524 -28.43 -20.04 -8.61
N VAL A 525 -29.07 -21.19 -8.76
CA VAL A 525 -28.40 -22.51 -8.85
C VAL A 525 -27.63 -22.64 -10.16
N ILE A 526 -28.24 -22.23 -11.26
CA ILE A 526 -27.64 -22.24 -12.60
C ILE A 526 -26.45 -21.28 -12.64
N GLN A 527 -26.62 -20.08 -12.11
CA GLN A 527 -25.51 -19.10 -12.00
C GLN A 527 -24.38 -19.62 -11.10
N LYS A 528 -24.68 -20.32 -10.01
CA LYS A 528 -23.67 -20.97 -9.16
C LYS A 528 -22.94 -22.11 -9.87
N ALA A 529 -23.58 -22.76 -10.81
CA ALA A 529 -22.97 -23.78 -11.67
C ALA A 529 -21.99 -23.18 -12.71
N GLY A 530 -21.90 -21.85 -12.79
CA GLY A 530 -21.02 -21.15 -13.72
C GLY A 530 -21.70 -20.58 -14.96
N TYR A 531 -23.00 -20.81 -15.13
CA TYR A 531 -23.77 -20.30 -16.26
C TYR A 531 -24.41 -18.95 -15.88
N ASN A 532 -23.58 -17.90 -15.90
CA ASN A 532 -23.95 -16.55 -15.42
C ASN A 532 -24.87 -15.77 -16.36
N THR A 533 -24.86 -16.13 -17.63
CA THR A 533 -25.76 -15.59 -18.67
C THR A 533 -26.48 -16.74 -19.37
N VAL A 534 -27.63 -16.45 -19.97
CA VAL A 534 -28.33 -17.47 -20.79
C VAL A 534 -27.44 -17.93 -21.97
N ALA A 535 -26.60 -17.05 -22.48
CA ALA A 535 -25.65 -17.39 -23.55
C ALA A 535 -24.61 -18.43 -23.12
N ASP A 536 -24.25 -18.50 -21.82
CA ASP A 536 -23.30 -19.51 -21.29
C ASP A 536 -23.88 -20.93 -21.33
N MET A 537 -25.21 -21.05 -21.44
CA MET A 537 -25.89 -22.35 -21.55
C MET A 537 -26.00 -22.82 -23.00
N LYS A 538 -25.73 -21.93 -23.99
CA LYS A 538 -25.76 -22.26 -25.40
C LYS A 538 -24.72 -23.35 -25.70
N ASP A 539 -25.09 -24.33 -26.48
CA ASP A 539 -24.21 -25.44 -26.91
C ASP A 539 -23.70 -26.34 -25.76
N VAL A 540 -24.22 -26.17 -24.54
CA VAL A 540 -23.89 -27.07 -23.39
C VAL A 540 -24.64 -28.39 -23.53
N ASN A 541 -23.96 -29.48 -23.22
CA ASN A 541 -24.62 -30.79 -23.16
C ASN A 541 -25.71 -30.79 -22.06
N PRO A 542 -26.99 -31.07 -22.40
CA PRO A 542 -28.09 -31.02 -21.42
C PRO A 542 -27.89 -31.92 -20.20
N GLN A 543 -27.29 -33.10 -20.39
CA GLN A 543 -26.99 -34.01 -19.28
C GLN A 543 -25.95 -33.44 -18.32
N LYS A 544 -24.94 -32.72 -18.85
CA LYS A 544 -23.94 -32.06 -18.03
C LYS A 544 -24.56 -30.92 -17.21
N LEU A 545 -25.30 -30.02 -17.87
CA LEU A 545 -26.00 -28.93 -17.16
C LEU A 545 -26.92 -29.49 -16.08
N HIS A 546 -27.71 -30.52 -16.37
CA HIS A 546 -28.56 -31.19 -15.41
C HIS A 546 -27.77 -31.72 -14.20
N GLN A 547 -26.66 -32.44 -14.44
CA GLN A 547 -25.79 -32.96 -13.36
C GLN A 547 -25.23 -31.84 -12.50
N ASP A 548 -24.74 -30.76 -13.11
CA ASP A 548 -24.14 -29.61 -12.41
C ASP A 548 -25.17 -28.95 -11.47
N ILE A 549 -26.37 -28.62 -11.98
CA ILE A 549 -27.39 -27.94 -11.16
C ILE A 549 -28.01 -28.85 -10.11
N CYS A 550 -28.30 -30.10 -10.42
CA CYS A 550 -28.80 -31.08 -9.44
C CYS A 550 -27.74 -31.39 -8.38
N GLY A 551 -26.45 -31.42 -8.76
CA GLY A 551 -25.33 -31.53 -7.85
C GLY A 551 -25.28 -30.40 -6.83
N ILE A 552 -25.49 -29.17 -7.28
CA ILE A 552 -25.58 -27.98 -6.40
C ILE A 552 -26.79 -28.06 -5.48
N ASN A 553 -27.98 -28.37 -5.99
CA ASN A 553 -29.19 -28.52 -5.19
C ASN A 553 -28.98 -29.52 -4.04
N LYS A 554 -28.42 -30.69 -4.35
CA LYS A 554 -28.08 -31.73 -3.36
C LYS A 554 -27.02 -31.27 -2.36
N LYS A 555 -25.94 -30.65 -2.87
CA LYS A 555 -24.80 -30.18 -2.07
C LYS A 555 -25.23 -29.13 -1.03
N TYR A 556 -26.03 -28.17 -1.47
CA TYR A 556 -26.48 -27.06 -0.62
C TYR A 556 -27.82 -27.34 0.11
N LYS A 557 -28.41 -28.53 -0.08
CA LYS A 557 -29.70 -28.95 0.54
C LYS A 557 -30.80 -27.91 0.33
N LEU A 558 -30.98 -27.47 -0.94
CA LEU A 558 -31.94 -26.41 -1.26
C LEU A 558 -33.37 -26.91 -1.32
N GLU A 559 -33.56 -28.24 -1.31
CA GLU A 559 -34.89 -28.92 -1.34
C GLU A 559 -35.74 -28.57 -2.58
N LEU A 560 -35.11 -28.12 -3.66
CA LEU A 560 -35.77 -27.86 -4.93
C LEU A 560 -36.10 -29.17 -5.64
N THR A 561 -37.26 -29.24 -6.29
CA THR A 561 -37.61 -30.37 -7.17
C THR A 561 -36.71 -30.35 -8.42
N ASN A 562 -35.88 -31.37 -8.61
CA ASN A 562 -34.95 -31.43 -9.74
C ASN A 562 -35.72 -31.45 -11.07
N PRO A 563 -35.30 -30.63 -12.05
CA PRO A 563 -35.82 -30.70 -13.42
C PRO A 563 -35.44 -32.04 -14.07
N SER A 564 -36.19 -32.47 -15.07
CA SER A 564 -35.79 -33.62 -15.88
C SER A 564 -34.72 -33.20 -16.91
N VAL A 565 -33.98 -34.15 -17.47
CA VAL A 565 -33.05 -33.88 -18.56
C VAL A 565 -33.76 -33.30 -19.80
N ASN A 566 -35.05 -33.68 -19.98
CA ASN A 566 -35.87 -33.14 -21.07
C ASN A 566 -36.18 -31.66 -20.86
N ASP A 567 -36.52 -31.25 -19.62
CA ASP A 567 -36.73 -29.82 -19.30
C ASP A 567 -35.48 -29.01 -19.60
N VAL A 568 -34.31 -29.49 -19.18
CA VAL A 568 -33.03 -28.83 -19.44
C VAL A 568 -32.71 -28.75 -20.95
N THR A 569 -33.08 -29.77 -21.71
CA THR A 569 -32.95 -29.79 -23.16
C THR A 569 -33.82 -28.71 -23.81
N GLU A 570 -35.06 -28.59 -23.35
CA GLU A 570 -36.00 -27.55 -23.84
C GLU A 570 -35.50 -26.14 -23.52
N TRP A 571 -34.90 -25.91 -22.34
CA TRP A 571 -34.30 -24.62 -21.99
C TRP A 571 -33.20 -24.22 -22.99
N ILE A 572 -32.28 -25.15 -23.29
CA ILE A 572 -31.16 -24.90 -24.20
C ILE A 572 -31.65 -24.66 -25.63
N GLN A 573 -32.70 -25.38 -26.07
CA GLN A 573 -33.25 -25.22 -27.41
C GLN A 573 -33.93 -23.86 -27.64
N LYS A 574 -34.34 -23.17 -26.59
CA LYS A 574 -34.96 -21.84 -26.65
C LYS A 574 -33.94 -20.68 -26.70
N ILE A 575 -32.65 -20.96 -26.52
CA ILE A 575 -31.55 -20.00 -26.62
C ILE A 575 -31.17 -19.81 -28.10
#